data_7885cae396583b921ce661c7790fccf3
#
_entry.id   7885cae396583b921ce661c7790fccf3
#
_cell.length_a   1.000
_cell.length_b   1.000
_cell.length_c   1.000
_cell.angle_alpha   90.00
_cell.angle_beta   90.00
_cell.angle_gamma   90.00
#
_symmetry.space_group_name_H-M   'P 1'
#
loop_
_entity.id
_entity.type
_entity.pdbx_description
1 polymer ?
#
loop_
_entity_poly.entity_id
_entity_poly.type
_entity_poly.pdbx_seq_one_letter_code
_entity_poly.pdbx_strand_id
1 'polypeptide(L)'
;MIDNTGTPFNAISGEKHLGIIPSMANRHGLIAGATGTGKTCSLQNLAETFSAMGVPVFATDIKGDLTGVSKAGGGNVHFEKSIADNHLTECGFEYKAYPVCVWDVFGEEGHPLRTTVSEMGPILLSRILDLNETQSDVLNMVFRIADDQGLLLLDLKDLRKMLEEVGNNRTQYITAYGNISIATIGAIQRSLLSLEDQGGDQFFGEPAIDIYDFMQTRQGRGVINILASDKIVNSPKVYTSFLLYLLSELFEELPEVGDLDKPKLVFFFDEAHMLFNGISKSLLEKIEQY
;
A
#
# COMPACT_ATOMS: atom_id res chain seq x y z
N MET A 1 7.90 -19.70 -9.98
CA MET A 1 9.00 -20.37 -10.74
C MET A 1 8.77 -20.20 -12.23
N ILE A 2 9.81 -20.29 -13.05
CA ILE A 2 9.71 -20.30 -14.52
C ILE A 2 10.41 -21.57 -15.00
N ASP A 3 9.74 -22.36 -15.84
CA ASP A 3 10.29 -23.59 -16.36
C ASP A 3 11.34 -23.35 -17.47
N ASN A 4 11.94 -24.43 -17.96
CA ASN A 4 12.95 -24.38 -19.03
C ASN A 4 12.42 -23.87 -20.40
N THR A 5 11.08 -23.75 -20.52
CA THR A 5 10.43 -23.20 -21.73
C THR A 5 10.09 -21.71 -21.56
N GLY A 6 10.34 -21.14 -20.38
CA GLY A 6 9.98 -19.78 -20.04
C GLY A 6 8.54 -19.64 -19.52
N THR A 7 7.84 -20.75 -19.24
CA THR A 7 6.47 -20.74 -18.77
C THR A 7 6.43 -20.62 -17.23
N PRO A 8 5.68 -19.67 -16.66
CA PRO A 8 5.55 -19.55 -15.21
C PRO A 8 4.77 -20.73 -14.64
N PHE A 9 5.25 -21.28 -13.52
CA PHE A 9 4.50 -22.28 -12.76
C PHE A 9 4.68 -22.10 -11.24
N ASN A 10 3.67 -22.49 -10.48
CA ASN A 10 3.60 -22.28 -9.03
C ASN A 10 3.40 -23.57 -8.27
N ALA A 11 2.92 -24.61 -8.93
CA ALA A 11 2.69 -25.92 -8.34
C ALA A 11 2.86 -27.03 -9.38
N ILE A 12 3.05 -28.24 -8.90
CA ILE A 12 3.09 -29.46 -9.72
C ILE A 12 1.97 -30.39 -9.26
N SER A 13 1.26 -30.96 -10.20
CA SER A 13 0.24 -32.00 -9.95
C SER A 13 0.48 -33.17 -10.88
N GLY A 14 1.08 -34.25 -10.35
CA GLY A 14 1.60 -35.36 -11.14
C GLY A 14 2.71 -34.87 -12.07
N GLU A 15 2.56 -35.06 -13.38
CA GLU A 15 3.51 -34.57 -14.41
C GLU A 15 3.17 -33.16 -14.94
N LYS A 16 2.13 -32.51 -14.43
CA LYS A 16 1.64 -31.22 -14.93
C LYS A 16 2.16 -30.08 -14.10
N HIS A 17 2.73 -29.09 -14.75
CA HIS A 17 3.03 -27.79 -14.18
C HIS A 17 1.74 -26.95 -14.13
N LEU A 18 1.43 -26.42 -12.98
CA LEU A 18 0.29 -25.52 -12.76
C LEU A 18 0.83 -24.12 -12.50
N GLY A 19 0.41 -23.17 -13.29
CA GLY A 19 0.89 -21.80 -13.19
C GLY A 19 -0.19 -20.78 -13.52
N ILE A 20 0.13 -19.52 -13.26
CA ILE A 20 -0.70 -18.40 -13.65
C ILE A 20 -0.42 -18.06 -15.11
N ILE A 21 -1.48 -17.90 -15.89
CA ILE A 21 -1.39 -17.35 -17.25
C ILE A 21 -1.18 -15.84 -17.10
N PRO A 22 -0.02 -15.27 -17.54
CA PRO A 22 0.31 -13.87 -17.28
C PRO A 22 -0.75 -12.88 -17.77
N SER A 23 -1.29 -13.09 -18.97
CA SER A 23 -2.33 -12.23 -19.56
C SER A 23 -3.69 -12.32 -18.86
N MET A 24 -3.88 -13.30 -17.96
CA MET A 24 -5.09 -13.47 -17.14
C MET A 24 -4.87 -13.10 -15.68
N ALA A 25 -3.67 -12.65 -15.33
CA ALA A 25 -3.28 -12.35 -13.95
C ALA A 25 -3.72 -10.94 -13.49
N ASN A 26 -4.53 -10.26 -14.29
CA ASN A 26 -5.23 -9.01 -13.94
C ASN A 26 -6.53 -9.28 -13.15
N ARG A 27 -6.63 -10.39 -12.44
CA ARG A 27 -7.79 -10.81 -11.65
C ARG A 27 -7.44 -10.86 -10.17
N HIS A 28 -8.48 -10.74 -9.33
CA HIS A 28 -8.34 -10.92 -7.89
C HIS A 28 -8.26 -12.40 -7.55
N GLY A 29 -7.48 -12.71 -6.50
CA GLY A 29 -7.33 -14.07 -5.98
C GLY A 29 -7.36 -14.07 -4.46
N LEU A 30 -7.80 -15.19 -3.87
CA LEU A 30 -7.80 -15.41 -2.44
C LEU A 30 -7.03 -16.68 -2.11
N ILE A 31 -6.03 -16.56 -1.21
CA ILE A 31 -5.32 -17.69 -0.63
C ILE A 31 -5.87 -17.91 0.77
N ALA A 32 -6.71 -18.92 0.94
CA ALA A 32 -7.32 -19.28 2.21
C ALA A 32 -6.71 -20.55 2.80
N GLY A 33 -6.54 -20.57 4.12
CA GLY A 33 -6.04 -21.75 4.85
C GLY A 33 -5.79 -21.45 6.32
N ALA A 34 -5.74 -22.48 7.15
CA ALA A 34 -5.40 -22.36 8.57
C ALA A 34 -3.94 -21.92 8.76
N THR A 35 -3.57 -21.55 9.98
CA THR A 35 -2.17 -21.25 10.33
C THR A 35 -1.32 -22.50 10.10
N GLY A 36 -0.13 -22.31 9.50
CA GLY A 36 0.80 -23.41 9.21
C GLY A 36 0.51 -24.21 7.92
N THR A 37 -0.52 -23.87 7.15
CA THR A 37 -0.86 -24.57 5.89
C THR A 37 -0.05 -24.11 4.67
N GLY A 38 0.87 -23.13 4.84
CA GLY A 38 1.74 -22.66 3.77
C GLY A 38 1.22 -21.45 3.00
N LYS A 39 0.30 -20.66 3.54
CA LYS A 39 -0.19 -19.41 2.90
C LYS A 39 0.95 -18.47 2.53
N THR A 40 1.82 -18.15 3.50
CA THR A 40 2.98 -17.27 3.27
C THR A 40 3.94 -17.83 2.23
N CYS A 41 4.20 -19.15 2.25
CA CYS A 41 5.01 -19.79 1.21
C CYS A 41 4.38 -19.68 -0.19
N SER A 42 3.06 -19.76 -0.27
CA SER A 42 2.34 -19.58 -1.54
C SER A 42 2.44 -18.13 -2.03
N LEU A 43 2.32 -17.15 -1.12
CA LEU A 43 2.51 -15.73 -1.41
C LEU A 43 3.94 -15.44 -1.88
N GLN A 44 4.97 -15.96 -1.19
CA GLN A 44 6.37 -15.84 -1.60
C GLN A 44 6.60 -16.41 -3.00
N ASN A 45 6.09 -17.62 -3.27
CA ASN A 45 6.22 -18.27 -4.58
C ASN A 45 5.57 -17.43 -5.70
N LEU A 46 4.39 -16.84 -5.45
CA LEU A 46 3.72 -15.97 -6.40
C LEU A 46 4.51 -14.68 -6.61
N ALA A 47 4.99 -14.03 -5.55
CA ALA A 47 5.81 -12.82 -5.62
C ALA A 47 7.10 -13.05 -6.43
N GLU A 48 7.80 -14.15 -6.16
CA GLU A 48 8.97 -14.58 -6.92
C GLU A 48 8.66 -14.84 -8.39
N THR A 49 7.51 -15.46 -8.68
CA THR A 49 7.09 -15.75 -10.04
C THR A 49 6.78 -14.47 -10.82
N PHE A 50 6.03 -13.54 -10.25
CA PHE A 50 5.76 -12.24 -10.85
C PHE A 50 7.05 -11.43 -11.05
N SER A 51 7.91 -11.37 -10.02
CA SER A 51 9.21 -10.73 -10.14
C SER A 51 10.05 -11.31 -11.27
N ALA A 52 10.12 -12.64 -11.39
CA ALA A 52 10.84 -13.33 -12.48
C ALA A 52 10.28 -13.00 -13.86
N MET A 53 8.97 -12.74 -13.99
CA MET A 53 8.33 -12.28 -15.23
C MET A 53 8.57 -10.78 -15.50
N GLY A 54 9.31 -10.07 -14.65
CA GLY A 54 9.52 -8.64 -14.75
C GLY A 54 8.28 -7.83 -14.36
N VAL A 55 7.43 -8.37 -13.49
CA VAL A 55 6.27 -7.68 -12.92
C VAL A 55 6.61 -7.28 -11.49
N PRO A 56 6.60 -5.99 -11.17
CA PRO A 56 6.76 -5.51 -9.80
C PRO A 56 5.64 -6.01 -8.90
N VAL A 57 5.97 -6.20 -7.64
CA VAL A 57 5.04 -6.68 -6.61
C VAL A 57 5.04 -5.68 -5.45
N PHE A 58 3.89 -5.40 -4.89
CA PHE A 58 3.73 -4.74 -3.61
C PHE A 58 3.06 -5.71 -2.63
N ALA A 59 3.66 -5.90 -1.46
CA ALA A 59 3.14 -6.81 -0.45
C ALA A 59 3.15 -6.17 0.94
N THR A 60 2.06 -6.35 1.70
CA THR A 60 2.06 -6.03 3.14
C THR A 60 2.57 -7.23 3.92
N ASP A 61 3.50 -7.02 4.84
CA ASP A 61 4.11 -8.06 5.66
C ASP A 61 3.94 -7.74 7.15
N ILE A 62 3.05 -8.45 7.80
CA ILE A 62 2.74 -8.24 9.23
C ILE A 62 3.71 -9.03 10.13
N LYS A 63 4.24 -10.15 9.63
CA LYS A 63 5.07 -11.08 10.41
C LYS A 63 6.55 -10.98 10.12
N GLY A 64 6.94 -10.24 9.08
CA GLY A 64 8.33 -10.15 8.61
C GLY A 64 8.81 -11.37 7.81
N ASP A 65 7.91 -12.28 7.45
CA ASP A 65 8.24 -13.55 6.79
C ASP A 65 8.53 -13.36 5.29
N LEU A 66 7.94 -12.34 4.64
CA LEU A 66 8.07 -12.13 3.20
C LEU A 66 9.44 -11.61 2.79
N THR A 67 10.16 -10.92 3.66
CA THR A 67 11.50 -10.39 3.39
C THR A 67 12.52 -11.47 3.05
N GLY A 68 12.22 -12.72 3.41
CA GLY A 68 13.07 -13.89 3.09
C GLY A 68 13.36 -14.09 1.60
N VAL A 69 12.48 -13.61 0.70
CA VAL A 69 12.69 -13.69 -0.77
C VAL A 69 13.90 -12.89 -1.26
N SER A 70 14.45 -11.99 -0.43
CA SER A 70 15.67 -11.22 -0.71
C SER A 70 16.95 -12.07 -0.71
N LYS A 71 16.89 -13.29 -0.17
CA LYS A 71 18.04 -14.19 -0.07
C LYS A 71 17.74 -15.51 -0.78
N ALA A 72 18.76 -16.07 -1.42
CA ALA A 72 18.65 -17.43 -1.93
C ALA A 72 18.39 -18.39 -0.75
N GLY A 73 17.36 -19.19 -0.87
CA GLY A 73 17.00 -20.21 0.10
C GLY A 73 18.01 -21.37 0.11
N GLY A 74 17.65 -22.48 0.77
CA GLY A 74 18.42 -23.72 0.84
C GLY A 74 18.62 -24.20 2.27
N GLY A 75 19.13 -25.44 2.40
CA GLY A 75 19.49 -26.05 3.68
C GLY A 75 18.32 -26.53 4.55
N ASN A 76 17.08 -26.45 4.08
CA ASN A 76 15.93 -27.04 4.77
C ASN A 76 15.67 -28.45 4.25
N VAL A 77 15.88 -29.47 5.09
CA VAL A 77 15.76 -30.89 4.72
C VAL A 77 14.39 -31.24 4.13
N HIS A 78 13.32 -30.61 4.61
CA HIS A 78 11.97 -30.88 4.10
C HIS A 78 11.78 -30.31 2.68
N PHE A 79 12.31 -29.11 2.41
CA PHE A 79 12.27 -28.52 1.07
C PHE A 79 13.18 -29.27 0.11
N GLU A 80 14.40 -29.62 0.52
CA GLU A 80 15.33 -30.40 -0.30
C GLU A 80 14.71 -31.75 -0.72
N LYS A 81 14.05 -32.41 0.24
CA LYS A 81 13.32 -33.64 -0.06
C LYS A 81 12.17 -33.41 -1.06
N SER A 82 11.38 -32.37 -0.84
CA SER A 82 10.28 -32.03 -1.76
C SER A 82 10.77 -31.68 -3.17
N ILE A 83 11.90 -30.98 -3.27
CA ILE A 83 12.55 -30.67 -4.57
C ILE A 83 12.96 -31.94 -5.28
N ALA A 84 13.58 -32.88 -4.56
CA ALA A 84 14.01 -34.16 -5.11
C ALA A 84 12.84 -35.07 -5.51
N ASP A 85 11.86 -35.22 -4.61
CA ASP A 85 10.67 -36.07 -4.83
C ASP A 85 9.81 -35.60 -6.02
N ASN A 86 9.79 -34.29 -6.30
CA ASN A 86 9.02 -33.69 -7.39
C ASN A 86 9.87 -33.29 -8.61
N HIS A 87 11.14 -33.68 -8.66
CA HIS A 87 12.04 -33.41 -9.78
C HIS A 87 12.13 -31.93 -10.18
N LEU A 88 12.01 -31.00 -9.19
CA LEU A 88 11.90 -29.56 -9.44
C LEU A 88 13.14 -29.01 -10.13
N THR A 89 14.33 -29.52 -9.82
CA THR A 89 15.58 -29.09 -10.46
C THR A 89 15.57 -29.38 -11.97
N GLU A 90 15.00 -30.49 -12.38
CA GLU A 90 14.85 -30.85 -13.80
C GLU A 90 13.87 -29.91 -14.53
N CYS A 91 12.92 -29.34 -13.77
CA CYS A 91 11.96 -28.35 -14.24
C CYS A 91 12.49 -26.91 -14.25
N GLY A 92 13.76 -26.69 -13.87
CA GLY A 92 14.38 -25.38 -13.85
C GLY A 92 14.30 -24.65 -12.49
N PHE A 93 13.94 -25.36 -11.41
CA PHE A 93 13.99 -24.78 -10.07
C PHE A 93 15.43 -24.51 -9.65
N GLU A 94 15.67 -23.31 -9.17
CA GLU A 94 16.91 -22.88 -8.53
C GLU A 94 16.59 -21.98 -7.36
N TYR A 95 17.37 -22.11 -6.29
CA TYR A 95 17.36 -21.13 -5.20
C TYR A 95 17.93 -19.79 -5.70
N LYS A 96 17.09 -18.75 -5.69
CA LYS A 96 17.47 -17.42 -6.20
C LYS A 96 17.10 -16.34 -5.18
N ALA A 97 17.91 -15.29 -5.13
CA ALA A 97 17.52 -14.03 -4.48
C ALA A 97 16.75 -13.16 -5.48
N TYR A 98 15.75 -12.46 -4.97
CA TYR A 98 14.96 -11.51 -5.75
C TYR A 98 15.22 -10.07 -5.30
N PRO A 99 15.07 -9.07 -6.19
CA PRO A 99 15.23 -7.68 -5.80
C PRO A 99 14.08 -7.27 -4.87
N VAL A 100 14.43 -6.85 -3.66
CA VAL A 100 13.48 -6.41 -2.63
C VAL A 100 13.75 -4.96 -2.27
N CYS A 101 12.67 -4.19 -2.06
CA CYS A 101 12.67 -2.89 -1.42
C CYS A 101 11.74 -2.97 -0.19
N VAL A 102 12.25 -2.63 0.97
CA VAL A 102 11.45 -2.60 2.21
C VAL A 102 11.03 -1.17 2.48
N TRP A 103 9.74 -0.98 2.71
CA TRP A 103 9.10 0.28 3.04
C TRP A 103 8.59 0.26 4.47
N ASP A 104 8.70 1.36 5.18
CA ASP A 104 8.22 1.49 6.54
C ASP A 104 7.73 2.90 6.79
N VAL A 105 6.48 3.04 7.24
CA VAL A 105 5.90 4.34 7.58
C VAL A 105 6.70 5.03 8.70
N PHE A 106 7.22 4.26 9.65
CA PHE A 106 7.98 4.79 10.78
C PHE A 106 9.48 4.98 10.47
N GLY A 107 9.96 4.47 9.33
CA GLY A 107 11.34 4.64 8.86
C GLY A 107 12.39 3.92 9.70
N GLU A 108 12.00 2.90 10.47
CA GLU A 108 12.91 2.14 11.35
C GLU A 108 13.49 0.89 10.65
N GLU A 109 12.70 0.23 9.80
CA GLU A 109 13.04 -1.05 9.18
C GLU A 109 13.25 -0.97 7.67
N GLY A 110 12.83 0.14 7.05
CA GLY A 110 12.87 0.31 5.61
C GLY A 110 12.98 1.77 5.16
N HIS A 111 12.79 1.98 3.87
CA HIS A 111 12.66 3.33 3.33
C HIS A 111 11.40 3.99 3.87
N PRO A 112 11.47 5.26 4.29
CA PRO A 112 10.30 5.95 4.80
C PRO A 112 9.24 6.06 3.71
N LEU A 113 8.00 5.73 4.07
CA LEU A 113 6.85 5.84 3.20
C LEU A 113 6.00 7.00 3.70
N ARG A 114 5.94 8.08 2.92
CA ARG A 114 5.29 9.33 3.30
C ARG A 114 4.47 9.91 2.16
N THR A 115 3.52 10.76 2.51
CA THR A 115 2.83 11.66 1.57
C THR A 115 2.64 13.03 2.20
N THR A 116 2.44 14.06 1.39
CA THR A 116 2.10 15.39 1.92
C THR A 116 0.59 15.50 2.19
N VAL A 117 0.22 16.42 3.06
CA VAL A 117 -1.18 16.76 3.30
C VAL A 117 -1.83 17.30 2.03
N SER A 118 -1.09 18.10 1.24
CA SER A 118 -1.56 18.63 -0.04
C SER A 118 -1.87 17.52 -1.05
N GLU A 119 -1.00 16.50 -1.19
CA GLU A 119 -1.23 15.36 -2.10
C GLU A 119 -2.39 14.48 -1.63
N MET A 120 -2.50 14.21 -0.32
CA MET A 120 -3.64 13.49 0.23
C MET A 120 -4.97 14.19 -0.08
N GLY A 121 -4.97 15.49 -0.06
CA GLY A 121 -6.13 16.33 -0.32
C GLY A 121 -7.22 16.27 0.75
N PRO A 122 -8.16 17.23 0.72
CA PRO A 122 -9.16 17.38 1.78
C PRO A 122 -10.21 16.26 1.78
N ILE A 123 -10.51 15.65 0.63
CA ILE A 123 -11.55 14.61 0.52
C ILE A 123 -11.11 13.33 1.23
N LEU A 124 -9.90 12.84 0.94
CA LEU A 124 -9.36 11.64 1.60
C LEU A 124 -9.10 11.90 3.07
N LEU A 125 -8.52 13.06 3.39
CA LEU A 125 -8.23 13.43 4.77
C LEU A 125 -9.51 13.55 5.62
N SER A 126 -10.61 14.08 5.07
CA SER A 126 -11.91 14.11 5.74
C SER A 126 -12.40 12.70 6.14
N ARG A 127 -12.18 11.71 5.28
CA ARG A 127 -12.53 10.30 5.54
C ARG A 127 -11.65 9.70 6.63
N ILE A 128 -10.33 9.92 6.56
CA ILE A 128 -9.36 9.45 7.55
C ILE A 128 -9.67 10.00 8.94
N LEU A 129 -10.05 11.27 9.00
CA LEU A 129 -10.38 11.97 10.25
C LEU A 129 -11.80 11.70 10.73
N ASP A 130 -12.60 10.94 9.97
CA ASP A 130 -14.01 10.65 10.27
C ASP A 130 -14.84 11.93 10.51
N LEU A 131 -14.69 12.90 9.59
CA LEU A 131 -15.36 14.19 9.67
C LEU A 131 -16.79 14.09 9.15
N ASN A 132 -17.71 14.80 9.80
CA ASN A 132 -19.06 14.99 9.27
C ASN A 132 -19.04 16.03 8.12
N GLU A 133 -20.16 16.16 7.39
CA GLU A 133 -20.30 17.03 6.22
C GLU A 133 -19.85 18.47 6.52
N THR A 134 -20.34 19.10 7.60
CA THR A 134 -19.95 20.47 7.97
C THR A 134 -18.43 20.60 8.26
N GLN A 135 -17.83 19.60 8.89
CA GLN A 135 -16.40 19.59 9.17
C GLN A 135 -15.58 19.39 7.89
N SER A 136 -16.04 18.51 7.00
CA SER A 136 -15.45 18.30 5.69
C SER A 136 -15.50 19.56 4.82
N ASP A 137 -16.61 20.26 4.82
CA ASP A 137 -16.74 21.53 4.09
C ASP A 137 -15.76 22.59 4.62
N VAL A 138 -15.61 22.70 5.94
CA VAL A 138 -14.63 23.63 6.53
C VAL A 138 -13.20 23.19 6.19
N LEU A 139 -12.90 21.88 6.20
CA LEU A 139 -11.58 21.40 5.79
C LEU A 139 -11.31 21.74 4.32
N ASN A 140 -12.27 21.52 3.42
CA ASN A 140 -12.18 21.90 2.01
C ASN A 140 -11.91 23.41 1.85
N MET A 141 -12.60 24.26 2.63
CA MET A 141 -12.35 25.71 2.63
C MET A 141 -10.93 26.04 3.05
N VAL A 142 -10.40 25.39 4.08
CA VAL A 142 -9.03 25.61 4.57
C VAL A 142 -8.00 25.27 3.50
N PHE A 143 -8.16 24.15 2.80
CA PHE A 143 -7.28 23.78 1.67
C PHE A 143 -7.36 24.82 0.55
N ARG A 144 -8.58 25.25 0.18
CA ARG A 144 -8.75 26.27 -0.85
C ARG A 144 -8.11 27.61 -0.47
N ILE A 145 -8.23 28.02 0.80
CA ILE A 145 -7.56 29.26 1.27
C ILE A 145 -6.04 29.11 1.20
N ALA A 146 -5.49 27.93 1.53
CA ALA A 146 -4.07 27.66 1.40
C ALA A 146 -3.61 27.75 -0.06
N ASP A 147 -4.34 27.13 -0.99
CA ASP A 147 -4.06 27.16 -2.42
C ASP A 147 -4.12 28.59 -2.98
N ASP A 148 -5.16 29.37 -2.64
CA ASP A 148 -5.32 30.75 -3.08
C ASP A 148 -4.19 31.66 -2.55
N GLN A 149 -3.55 31.29 -1.45
CA GLN A 149 -2.38 31.97 -0.87
C GLN A 149 -1.03 31.39 -1.35
N GLY A 150 -1.03 30.35 -2.17
CA GLY A 150 0.17 29.66 -2.64
C GLY A 150 0.92 28.92 -1.53
N LEU A 151 0.23 28.46 -0.49
CA LEU A 151 0.79 27.75 0.63
C LEU A 151 0.63 26.23 0.42
N LEU A 152 1.73 25.50 0.48
CA LEU A 152 1.73 24.04 0.49
C LEU A 152 1.55 23.54 1.92
N LEU A 153 0.65 22.59 2.11
CA LEU A 153 0.47 21.88 3.36
C LEU A 153 1.29 20.58 3.30
N LEU A 154 2.50 20.62 3.83
CA LEU A 154 3.43 19.49 3.72
C LEU A 154 3.16 18.44 4.79
N ASP A 155 2.91 18.87 6.02
CA ASP A 155 2.70 17.98 7.15
C ASP A 155 1.44 18.36 7.97
N LEU A 156 1.15 17.58 9.02
CA LEU A 156 0.00 17.86 9.89
C LEU A 156 0.16 19.17 10.69
N LYS A 157 1.39 19.64 10.93
CA LYS A 157 1.64 20.90 11.64
C LYS A 157 1.26 22.08 10.78
N ASP A 158 1.55 22.02 9.47
CA ASP A 158 1.13 23.05 8.52
C ASP A 158 -0.39 23.16 8.48
N LEU A 159 -1.09 22.02 8.36
CA LEU A 159 -2.55 22.00 8.40
C LEU A 159 -3.13 22.56 9.70
N ARG A 160 -2.54 22.19 10.83
CA ARG A 160 -2.96 22.73 12.14
C ARG A 160 -2.77 24.23 12.22
N LYS A 161 -1.64 24.74 11.72
CA LYS A 161 -1.37 26.18 11.68
C LYS A 161 -2.35 26.89 10.75
N MET A 162 -2.67 26.32 9.61
CA MET A 162 -3.64 26.89 8.69
C MET A 162 -5.06 26.93 9.31
N LEU A 163 -5.47 25.85 10.00
CA LEU A 163 -6.72 25.82 10.75
C LEU A 163 -6.78 26.89 11.85
N GLU A 164 -5.67 27.10 12.57
CA GLU A 164 -5.54 28.14 13.61
C GLU A 164 -5.67 29.53 12.99
N GLU A 165 -4.96 29.80 11.88
CA GLU A 165 -4.99 31.06 11.15
C GLU A 165 -6.40 31.40 10.66
N VAL A 166 -7.05 30.43 10.00
CA VAL A 166 -8.42 30.59 9.50
C VAL A 166 -9.42 30.81 10.65
N GLY A 167 -9.23 30.13 11.77
CA GLY A 167 -10.07 30.30 12.96
C GLY A 167 -9.95 31.69 13.60
N ASN A 168 -8.72 32.18 13.74
CA ASN A 168 -8.43 33.49 14.32
C ASN A 168 -8.90 34.65 13.43
N ASN A 169 -8.77 34.50 12.11
CA ASN A 169 -9.07 35.51 11.11
C ASN A 169 -10.36 35.25 10.33
N ARG A 170 -11.28 34.42 10.86
CA ARG A 170 -12.51 33.97 10.18
C ARG A 170 -13.33 35.08 9.53
N THR A 171 -13.37 36.28 10.14
CA THR A 171 -14.14 37.42 9.63
C THR A 171 -13.64 37.91 8.26
N GLN A 172 -12.36 37.69 7.94
CA GLN A 172 -11.80 38.01 6.63
C GLN A 172 -12.25 37.00 5.57
N TYR A 173 -12.49 35.75 5.95
CA TYR A 173 -12.79 34.68 5.04
C TYR A 173 -14.29 34.47 4.81
N ILE A 174 -15.17 34.93 5.72
CA ILE A 174 -16.62 34.69 5.66
C ILE A 174 -17.21 35.14 4.33
N THR A 175 -16.80 36.30 3.79
CA THR A 175 -17.39 36.87 2.58
C THR A 175 -17.02 36.05 1.34
N ALA A 176 -15.82 35.51 1.28
CA ALA A 176 -15.31 34.78 0.12
C ALA A 176 -15.58 33.27 0.18
N TYR A 177 -15.53 32.67 1.37
CA TYR A 177 -15.56 31.22 1.54
C TYR A 177 -16.75 30.70 2.36
N GLY A 178 -17.51 31.58 3.02
CA GLY A 178 -18.66 31.19 3.85
C GLY A 178 -18.37 31.18 5.34
N ASN A 179 -19.37 30.77 6.12
CA ASN A 179 -19.30 30.84 7.58
C ASN A 179 -18.44 29.70 8.15
N ILE A 180 -17.42 30.06 8.93
CA ILE A 180 -16.50 29.12 9.60
C ILE A 180 -16.70 29.23 11.12
N SER A 181 -17.10 28.14 11.76
CA SER A 181 -17.32 28.05 13.20
C SER A 181 -16.04 27.64 13.93
N ILE A 182 -15.71 28.31 15.04
CA ILE A 182 -14.59 27.91 15.91
C ILE A 182 -14.81 26.50 16.47
N ALA A 183 -16.05 26.12 16.77
CA ALA A 183 -16.38 24.80 17.26
C ALA A 183 -16.06 23.71 16.22
N THR A 184 -16.30 23.97 14.94
CA THR A 184 -15.97 23.08 13.83
C THR A 184 -14.45 22.93 13.68
N ILE A 185 -13.70 24.04 13.70
CA ILE A 185 -12.22 24.00 13.67
C ILE A 185 -11.68 23.19 14.85
N GLY A 186 -12.19 23.43 16.07
CA GLY A 186 -11.79 22.68 17.25
C GLY A 186 -12.09 21.17 17.16
N ALA A 187 -13.17 20.79 16.45
CA ALA A 187 -13.46 19.37 16.19
C ALA A 187 -12.45 18.75 15.23
N ILE A 188 -12.12 19.42 14.12
CA ILE A 188 -11.11 18.96 13.15
C ILE A 188 -9.73 18.83 13.84
N GLN A 189 -9.33 19.82 14.65
CA GLN A 189 -8.05 19.77 15.37
C GLN A 189 -7.97 18.58 16.34
N ARG A 190 -9.07 18.21 17.03
CA ARG A 190 -9.08 17.00 17.87
C ARG A 190 -8.92 15.72 17.08
N SER A 191 -9.53 15.62 15.89
CA SER A 191 -9.35 14.48 15.01
C SER A 191 -7.92 14.37 14.49
N LEU A 192 -7.28 15.52 14.17
CA LEU A 192 -5.87 15.57 13.79
C LEU A 192 -4.95 15.12 14.93
N LEU A 193 -5.18 15.57 16.17
CA LEU A 193 -4.41 15.08 17.32
C LEU A 193 -4.53 13.57 17.48
N SER A 194 -5.73 13.01 17.32
CA SER A 194 -5.92 11.56 17.36
C SER A 194 -5.18 10.81 16.25
N LEU A 195 -4.94 11.43 15.11
CA LEU A 195 -4.11 10.86 14.01
C LEU A 195 -2.61 10.97 14.35
N GLU A 196 -2.18 12.13 14.88
CA GLU A 196 -0.80 12.33 15.36
C GLU A 196 -0.43 11.34 16.47
N ASP A 197 -1.32 11.10 17.45
CA ASP A 197 -1.12 10.13 18.53
C ASP A 197 -0.92 8.67 18.03
N GLN A 198 -1.36 8.38 16.83
CA GLN A 198 -1.15 7.10 16.16
C GLN A 198 0.08 7.09 15.22
N GLY A 199 0.89 8.14 15.22
CA GLY A 199 2.09 8.26 14.38
C GLY A 199 1.82 8.88 13.01
N GLY A 200 0.71 9.59 12.83
CA GLY A 200 0.39 10.31 11.59
C GLY A 200 1.47 11.32 11.19
N ASP A 201 2.17 11.90 12.15
CA ASP A 201 3.30 12.80 11.93
C ASP A 201 4.51 12.13 11.26
N GLN A 202 4.61 10.80 11.31
CA GLN A 202 5.63 10.02 10.58
C GLN A 202 5.21 9.76 9.13
N PHE A 203 3.90 9.61 8.89
CA PHE A 203 3.36 9.34 7.56
C PHE A 203 3.20 10.62 6.72
N PHE A 204 2.75 11.73 7.33
CA PHE A 204 2.58 12.99 6.63
C PHE A 204 3.87 13.83 6.65
N GLY A 205 4.42 14.08 5.46
CA GLY A 205 5.63 14.88 5.27
C GLY A 205 6.39 14.52 4.01
N GLU A 206 7.51 15.19 3.80
CA GLU A 206 8.42 14.90 2.70
C GLU A 206 9.52 13.89 3.10
N PRO A 207 10.11 13.19 2.13
CA PRO A 207 9.72 13.14 0.72
C PRO A 207 8.44 12.32 0.52
N ALA A 208 7.55 12.82 -0.35
CA ALA A 208 6.37 12.05 -0.74
C ALA A 208 6.77 10.90 -1.66
N ILE A 209 6.05 9.77 -1.52
CA ILE A 209 6.25 8.60 -2.38
C ILE A 209 5.58 8.82 -3.73
N ASP A 210 6.27 8.43 -4.79
CA ASP A 210 5.71 8.32 -6.13
C ASP A 210 5.28 6.87 -6.36
N ILE A 211 4.07 6.64 -6.87
CA ILE A 211 3.56 5.29 -7.18
C ILE A 211 4.49 4.53 -8.14
N TYR A 212 5.20 5.24 -9.01
CA TYR A 212 6.17 4.66 -9.93
C TYR A 212 7.41 4.08 -9.23
N ASP A 213 7.68 4.46 -7.97
CA ASP A 213 8.74 3.84 -7.16
C ASP A 213 8.44 2.37 -6.87
N PHE A 214 7.16 1.99 -6.80
CA PHE A 214 6.75 0.60 -6.65
C PHE A 214 6.81 -0.21 -7.95
N MET A 215 6.96 0.45 -9.10
CA MET A 215 6.92 -0.18 -10.42
C MET A 215 8.30 -0.43 -11.02
N GLN A 216 9.34 -0.40 -10.21
CA GLN A 216 10.72 -0.55 -10.67
C GLN A 216 11.06 -2.00 -11.03
N THR A 217 12.00 -2.14 -11.97
CA THR A 217 12.61 -3.42 -12.33
C THR A 217 14.12 -3.37 -12.16
N ARG A 218 14.73 -4.47 -11.76
CA ARG A 218 16.19 -4.61 -11.68
C ARG A 218 16.63 -5.85 -12.45
N GLN A 219 17.51 -5.69 -13.42
CA GLN A 219 18.03 -6.79 -14.27
C GLN A 219 16.90 -7.64 -14.89
N GLY A 220 15.84 -6.99 -15.37
CA GLY A 220 14.70 -7.65 -15.99
C GLY A 220 13.71 -8.31 -15.01
N ARG A 221 13.95 -8.24 -13.71
CA ARG A 221 13.04 -8.72 -12.66
C ARG A 221 12.27 -7.57 -12.04
N GLY A 222 11.00 -7.78 -11.73
CA GLY A 222 10.20 -6.83 -10.97
C GLY A 222 10.70 -6.71 -9.53
N VAL A 223 10.79 -5.50 -9.00
CA VAL A 223 11.12 -5.30 -7.59
C VAL A 223 9.94 -5.75 -6.73
N ILE A 224 10.23 -6.51 -5.67
CA ILE A 224 9.26 -6.90 -4.65
C ILE A 224 9.32 -5.84 -3.55
N ASN A 225 8.32 -4.97 -3.53
CA ASN A 225 8.15 -3.94 -2.51
C ASN A 225 7.43 -4.55 -1.32
N ILE A 226 8.01 -4.49 -0.15
CA ILE A 226 7.46 -5.07 1.07
C ILE A 226 7.22 -3.94 2.06
N LEU A 227 5.97 -3.73 2.46
CA LEU A 227 5.62 -2.83 3.55
C LEU A 227 5.75 -3.58 4.88
N ALA A 228 6.69 -3.17 5.72
CA ALA A 228 6.77 -3.61 7.10
C ALA A 228 5.53 -3.14 7.85
N SER A 229 4.64 -4.05 8.20
CA SER A 229 3.31 -3.73 8.71
C SER A 229 3.08 -4.13 10.17
N ASP A 230 4.09 -4.67 10.84
CA ASP A 230 4.03 -5.14 12.23
C ASP A 230 3.64 -4.02 13.22
N LYS A 231 4.11 -2.80 13.00
CA LYS A 231 3.79 -1.62 13.83
C LYS A 231 2.58 -0.86 13.32
N ILE A 232 2.47 -0.64 12.02
CA ILE A 232 1.40 0.16 11.44
C ILE A 232 0.02 -0.47 11.67
N VAL A 233 -0.06 -1.79 11.81
CA VAL A 233 -1.27 -2.52 12.17
C VAL A 233 -1.86 -2.07 13.51
N ASN A 234 -1.02 -1.63 14.45
CA ASN A 234 -1.44 -1.09 15.74
C ASN A 234 -1.87 0.39 15.65
N SER A 235 -1.75 1.00 14.47
CA SER A 235 -2.12 2.38 14.16
C SER A 235 -3.16 2.41 13.04
N PRO A 236 -4.41 1.98 13.29
CA PRO A 236 -5.39 1.73 12.23
C PRO A 236 -5.71 2.97 11.39
N LYS A 237 -5.67 4.18 11.95
CA LYS A 237 -5.86 5.40 11.17
C LYS A 237 -4.72 5.63 10.18
N VAL A 238 -3.47 5.43 10.59
CA VAL A 238 -2.30 5.57 9.71
C VAL A 238 -2.31 4.51 8.62
N TYR A 239 -2.64 3.26 8.97
CA TYR A 239 -2.78 2.18 7.99
C TYR A 239 -3.88 2.48 6.96
N THR A 240 -5.04 2.95 7.42
CA THR A 240 -6.13 3.38 6.55
C THR A 240 -5.73 4.56 5.67
N SER A 241 -4.99 5.53 6.22
CA SER A 241 -4.46 6.68 5.46
C SER A 241 -3.58 6.23 4.30
N PHE A 242 -2.64 5.33 4.62
CA PHE A 242 -1.75 4.76 3.61
C PHE A 242 -2.52 4.05 2.50
N LEU A 243 -3.45 3.16 2.86
CA LEU A 243 -4.23 2.41 1.88
C LEU A 243 -5.10 3.31 0.99
N LEU A 244 -5.76 4.30 1.59
CA LEU A 244 -6.57 5.27 0.84
C LEU A 244 -5.71 6.06 -0.14
N TYR A 245 -4.55 6.53 0.32
CA TYR A 245 -3.60 7.24 -0.52
C TYR A 245 -3.14 6.35 -1.68
N LEU A 246 -2.60 5.17 -1.36
CA LEU A 246 -2.09 4.21 -2.35
C LEU A 246 -3.14 3.89 -3.42
N LEU A 247 -4.37 3.56 -3.01
CA LEU A 247 -5.43 3.24 -3.94
C LEU A 247 -5.85 4.45 -4.79
N SER A 248 -5.85 5.66 -4.23
CA SER A 248 -6.16 6.87 -4.99
C SER A 248 -5.08 7.18 -6.03
N GLU A 249 -3.80 7.12 -5.66
CA GLU A 249 -2.68 7.32 -6.58
C GLU A 249 -2.70 6.30 -7.73
N LEU A 250 -2.94 5.03 -7.40
CA LEU A 250 -3.07 4.00 -8.44
C LEU A 250 -4.16 4.33 -9.45
N PHE A 251 -5.26 4.89 -8.98
CA PHE A 251 -6.41 5.20 -9.84
C PHE A 251 -6.17 6.45 -10.69
N GLU A 252 -5.50 7.44 -10.13
CA GLU A 252 -5.24 8.70 -10.81
C GLU A 252 -4.08 8.58 -11.81
N GLU A 253 -3.01 7.88 -11.43
CA GLU A 253 -1.77 7.81 -12.22
C GLU A 253 -1.71 6.63 -13.20
N LEU A 254 -2.47 5.55 -12.96
CA LEU A 254 -2.48 4.38 -13.82
C LEU A 254 -3.75 4.31 -14.67
N PRO A 255 -3.72 4.84 -15.89
CA PRO A 255 -4.89 4.79 -16.77
C PRO A 255 -5.21 3.34 -17.17
N GLU A 256 -6.47 3.08 -17.46
CA GLU A 256 -6.91 1.83 -18.07
C GLU A 256 -6.21 1.63 -19.41
N VAL A 257 -5.47 0.52 -19.53
CA VAL A 257 -4.65 0.20 -20.71
C VAL A 257 -5.15 -1.04 -21.47
N GLY A 258 -6.30 -1.58 -21.07
CA GLY A 258 -6.85 -2.81 -21.66
C GLY A 258 -6.08 -4.07 -21.23
N ASP A 259 -6.30 -5.16 -21.94
CA ASP A 259 -5.64 -6.45 -21.66
C ASP A 259 -4.19 -6.43 -22.13
N LEU A 260 -3.27 -6.46 -21.18
CA LEU A 260 -1.83 -6.56 -21.42
C LEU A 260 -1.37 -8.02 -21.34
N ASP A 261 -0.21 -8.33 -21.94
CA ASP A 261 0.40 -9.66 -21.86
C ASP A 261 0.76 -10.08 -20.41
N LYS A 262 0.90 -9.12 -19.52
CA LYS A 262 1.15 -9.32 -18.08
C LYS A 262 0.71 -8.09 -17.28
N PRO A 263 0.42 -8.22 -15.96
CA PRO A 263 0.11 -7.08 -15.11
C PRO A 263 1.24 -6.07 -15.04
N LYS A 264 0.92 -4.80 -14.82
CA LYS A 264 1.92 -3.74 -14.56
C LYS A 264 2.45 -3.78 -13.14
N LEU A 265 1.59 -4.14 -12.17
CA LEU A 265 1.89 -4.22 -10.75
C LEU A 265 0.94 -5.23 -10.12
N VAL A 266 1.39 -5.97 -9.12
CA VAL A 266 0.57 -6.94 -8.39
C VAL A 266 0.63 -6.62 -6.90
N PHE A 267 -0.53 -6.61 -6.25
CA PHE A 267 -0.67 -6.39 -4.81
C PHE A 267 -0.95 -7.68 -4.07
N PHE A 268 -0.24 -7.87 -2.95
CA PHE A 268 -0.51 -8.93 -2.00
C PHE A 268 -0.79 -8.33 -0.62
N PHE A 269 -1.88 -8.72 -0.03
CA PHE A 269 -2.23 -8.35 1.34
C PHE A 269 -2.18 -9.61 2.22
N ASP A 270 -1.14 -9.70 3.05
CA ASP A 270 -1.12 -10.72 4.11
C ASP A 270 -2.13 -10.33 5.19
N GLU A 271 -2.73 -11.35 5.82
CA GLU A 271 -3.79 -11.18 6.82
C GLU A 271 -4.92 -10.24 6.34
N ALA A 272 -5.42 -10.48 5.12
CA ALA A 272 -6.40 -9.62 4.44
C ALA A 272 -7.65 -9.28 5.29
N HIS A 273 -7.97 -10.08 6.32
CA HIS A 273 -9.06 -9.77 7.25
C HIS A 273 -8.83 -8.44 8.00
N MET A 274 -7.59 -8.00 8.16
CA MET A 274 -7.26 -6.73 8.81
C MET A 274 -7.61 -5.53 7.92
N LEU A 275 -7.62 -5.71 6.60
CA LEU A 275 -8.12 -4.69 5.66
C LEU A 275 -9.60 -4.39 5.90
N PHE A 276 -10.36 -5.38 6.38
CA PHE A 276 -11.79 -5.25 6.59
C PHE A 276 -12.17 -4.89 8.03
N ASN A 277 -11.23 -5.03 8.99
CA ASN A 277 -11.43 -4.70 10.39
C ASN A 277 -11.01 -3.26 10.69
N GLY A 278 -11.97 -2.36 10.90
CA GLY A 278 -11.71 -0.97 11.28
C GLY A 278 -11.65 0.02 10.12
N ILE A 279 -11.92 -0.43 8.90
CA ILE A 279 -12.01 0.44 7.72
C ILE A 279 -13.38 1.10 7.67
N SER A 280 -13.42 2.37 7.25
CA SER A 280 -14.68 3.05 6.97
C SER A 280 -15.42 2.36 5.81
N LYS A 281 -16.76 2.41 5.82
CA LYS A 281 -17.57 1.87 4.71
C LYS A 281 -17.16 2.43 3.35
N SER A 282 -16.74 3.67 3.31
CA SER A 282 -16.31 4.36 2.08
C SER A 282 -15.00 3.80 1.50
N LEU A 283 -14.10 3.27 2.33
CA LEU A 283 -12.91 2.58 1.83
C LEU A 283 -13.25 1.18 1.34
N LEU A 284 -14.15 0.48 2.05
CA LEU A 284 -14.62 -0.83 1.61
C LEU A 284 -15.26 -0.74 0.21
N GLU A 285 -16.14 0.24 0.00
CA GLU A 285 -16.77 0.49 -1.31
C GLU A 285 -15.74 0.77 -2.42
N LYS A 286 -14.65 1.49 -2.11
CA LYS A 286 -13.56 1.69 -3.07
C LYS A 286 -12.79 0.39 -3.35
N ILE A 287 -12.45 -0.39 -2.33
CA ILE A 287 -11.79 -1.69 -2.51
C ILE A 287 -12.66 -2.65 -3.32
N GLU A 288 -13.98 -2.61 -3.17
CA GLU A 288 -14.93 -3.42 -3.94
C GLU A 288 -15.06 -2.98 -5.41
N GLN A 289 -14.71 -1.74 -5.73
CA GLN A 289 -14.71 -1.20 -7.10
C GLN A 289 -13.47 -1.60 -7.91
N TYR A 290 -12.41 -2.04 -7.25
CA TYR A 290 -11.16 -2.53 -7.86
C TYR A 290 -11.13 -4.06 -7.95
#